data_2243d4c355503357c6c6d3bc16afbd28
#
_entry.id   2243d4c355503357c6c6d3bc16afbd28
#
_cell.length_a   1.000
_cell.length_b   1.000
_cell.length_c   1.000
_cell.angle_alpha   90.00
_cell.angle_beta   90.00
_cell.angle_gamma   90.00
#
_symmetry.space_group_name_H-M   'P 1'
#
loop_
_entity.id
_entity.type
_entity.pdbx_description
1 polymer ?
#
loop_
_entity_poly.entity_id
_entity_poly.type
_entity_poly.pdbx_seq_one_letter_code
_entity_poly.pdbx_strand_id
1 'polypeptide(L)'
;IKGVSARCKLYFKDIPAYLNAKTEAERKTLLQPLRITGEHYNYLNYGRIERVPNERERAYLDSQGFTKVNTVEGFPRFWDGDYWNFKIDELIANNHYNLCKAKARRKGFSYKRGSQAANTLNANKNVTVTLAADNLSYLTDKGATSYMVKVNLDWYENNTYWQRGYLSENFENGIELGYKKTKDGQKAYGFRSKLISVAIGKNESAAVGKKSIETDFEEAGKCPNLQKALDVMKSNSESGAIQIGTIRVYGTGGTKGANWEAFSRAFYNPSENDMLPMENVWDVNKRHTVCGFFFP
;
A
#
# COMPACT_ATOMS: atom_id res chain seq x y z
N ILE A 1 8.74 20.57 4.47
CA ILE A 1 8.83 19.25 3.81
C ILE A 1 10.31 18.87 3.73
N LYS A 2 10.86 18.17 4.75
CA LYS A 2 12.27 17.78 4.74
C LYS A 2 12.45 16.42 4.06
N GLY A 3 13.33 16.34 3.08
CA GLY A 3 13.83 15.09 2.49
C GLY A 3 13.01 14.54 1.31
N VAL A 4 11.76 14.13 1.50
CA VAL A 4 10.97 13.49 0.45
C VAL A 4 10.51 14.47 -0.62
N SER A 5 9.96 15.62 -0.21
CA SER A 5 9.41 16.60 -1.13
C SER A 5 10.46 17.23 -2.04
N ALA A 6 11.66 17.49 -1.53
CA ALA A 6 12.75 18.01 -2.35
C ALA A 6 13.11 17.06 -3.50
N ARG A 7 13.02 15.76 -3.27
CA ARG A 7 13.31 14.74 -4.28
C ARG A 7 12.10 14.39 -5.14
N CYS A 8 10.88 14.54 -4.61
CA CYS A 8 9.64 14.32 -5.37
C CYS A 8 9.21 15.53 -6.20
N LYS A 9 9.90 16.67 -6.09
CA LYS A 9 9.51 17.94 -6.74
C LYS A 9 9.28 17.86 -8.25
N LEU A 10 9.89 16.91 -8.90
CA LEU A 10 9.79 16.74 -10.35
C LEU A 10 8.64 15.83 -10.78
N TYR A 11 7.99 15.16 -9.86
CA TYR A 11 6.81 14.34 -10.16
C TYR A 11 5.50 15.15 -10.20
N PHE A 12 5.44 16.28 -9.49
CA PHE A 12 4.21 17.04 -9.30
C PHE A 12 4.48 18.53 -9.56
N LYS A 13 3.67 19.17 -10.42
CA LYS A 13 3.85 20.57 -10.81
C LYS A 13 3.90 21.54 -9.65
N ASP A 14 3.09 21.30 -8.62
CA ASP A 14 2.96 22.21 -7.46
C ASP A 14 4.12 22.09 -6.47
N ILE A 15 4.85 20.96 -6.48
CA ILE A 15 5.99 20.77 -5.58
C ILE A 15 7.16 21.70 -5.90
N PRO A 16 7.56 21.92 -7.15
CA PRO A 16 8.60 22.92 -7.45
C PRO A 16 8.28 24.31 -6.92
N ALA A 17 7.04 24.77 -7.09
CA ALA A 17 6.61 26.06 -6.57
C ALA A 17 6.72 26.12 -5.04
N TYR A 18 6.23 25.11 -4.34
CA TYR A 18 6.33 25.01 -2.89
C TYR A 18 7.77 25.01 -2.37
N LEU A 19 8.66 24.26 -3.02
CA LEU A 19 10.07 24.16 -2.60
C LEU A 19 10.86 25.42 -2.90
N ASN A 20 10.46 26.16 -3.92
CA ASN A 20 11.08 27.42 -4.31
C ASN A 20 10.50 28.62 -3.57
N ALA A 21 9.41 28.44 -2.80
CA ALA A 21 8.82 29.49 -2.00
C ALA A 21 9.81 30.00 -0.93
N LYS A 22 10.03 31.29 -0.91
CA LYS A 22 11.03 31.94 -0.06
C LYS A 22 10.52 32.15 1.36
N THR A 23 9.22 32.29 1.53
CA THR A 23 8.59 32.57 2.81
C THR A 23 7.64 31.46 3.25
N GLU A 24 7.39 31.38 4.56
CA GLU A 24 6.40 30.44 5.10
C GLU A 24 4.96 30.80 4.66
N ALA A 25 4.68 32.10 4.47
CA ALA A 25 3.40 32.58 3.96
C ALA A 25 3.14 32.08 2.52
N GLU A 26 4.14 32.18 1.64
CA GLU A 26 4.07 31.64 0.28
C GLU A 26 3.84 30.12 0.29
N ARG A 27 4.55 29.39 1.16
CA ARG A 27 4.35 27.95 1.31
C ARG A 27 2.94 27.61 1.76
N LYS A 28 2.40 28.34 2.74
CA LYS A 28 1.02 28.15 3.20
C LYS A 28 0.01 28.41 2.08
N THR A 29 0.22 29.44 1.26
CA THR A 29 -0.65 29.76 0.14
C THR A 29 -0.62 28.64 -0.93
N LEU A 30 0.56 28.10 -1.23
CA LEU A 30 0.72 26.99 -2.19
C LEU A 30 0.17 25.66 -1.67
N LEU A 31 0.15 25.46 -0.35
CA LEU A 31 -0.44 24.28 0.28
C LEU A 31 -1.94 24.35 0.48
N GLN A 32 -2.55 25.52 0.34
CA GLN A 32 -3.98 25.69 0.46
C GLN A 32 -4.68 25.58 -0.91
N PRO A 33 -5.68 24.70 -1.02
CA PRO A 33 -6.17 23.77 -0.02
C PRO A 33 -5.63 22.36 -0.28
N LEU A 34 -4.74 21.86 0.56
CA LEU A 34 -4.43 20.43 0.58
C LEU A 34 -5.70 19.66 0.95
N ARG A 35 -6.33 19.06 -0.04
CA ARG A 35 -7.42 18.12 0.21
C ARG A 35 -6.83 16.76 0.56
N ILE A 36 -6.98 16.39 1.82
CA ILE A 36 -6.77 15.03 2.28
C ILE A 36 -8.09 14.30 2.13
N THR A 37 -8.19 13.39 1.17
CA THR A 37 -9.42 12.67 0.82
C THR A 37 -9.12 11.18 0.65
N GLY A 38 -10.18 10.40 0.53
CA GLY A 38 -10.08 8.99 0.19
C GLY A 38 -9.25 8.18 1.18
N GLU A 39 -8.36 7.37 0.66
CA GLU A 39 -7.54 6.46 1.45
C GLU A 39 -6.60 7.16 2.43
N HIS A 40 -6.07 8.34 2.08
CA HIS A 40 -5.21 9.10 3.00
C HIS A 40 -6.01 9.62 4.21
N TYR A 41 -7.24 10.10 3.98
CA TYR A 41 -8.12 10.48 5.08
C TYR A 41 -8.44 9.28 5.98
N ASN A 42 -8.75 8.13 5.39
CA ASN A 42 -8.99 6.89 6.13
C ASN A 42 -7.77 6.49 6.95
N TYR A 43 -6.58 6.51 6.35
CA TYR A 43 -5.32 6.19 7.02
C TYR A 43 -5.08 7.07 8.25
N LEU A 44 -5.24 8.39 8.14
CA LEU A 44 -5.00 9.32 9.24
C LEU A 44 -6.01 9.22 10.38
N ASN A 45 -7.27 8.92 10.07
CA ASN A 45 -8.36 8.97 11.04
C ASN A 45 -8.75 7.59 11.59
N TYR A 46 -8.48 6.52 10.86
CA TYR A 46 -8.91 5.16 11.19
C TYR A 46 -7.78 4.14 11.08
N GLY A 47 -6.66 4.46 10.42
CA GLY A 47 -5.51 3.57 10.31
C GLY A 47 -4.84 3.31 11.66
N ARG A 48 -4.39 2.08 11.88
CA ARG A 48 -3.63 1.69 13.09
C ARG A 48 -2.21 1.35 12.68
N ILE A 49 -1.27 1.94 13.38
CA ILE A 49 0.18 1.71 13.18
C ILE A 49 0.88 1.56 14.52
N GLU A 50 1.99 0.86 14.51
CA GLU A 50 2.94 0.89 15.61
C GLU A 50 3.88 2.09 15.42
N ARG A 51 3.96 2.97 16.41
CA ARG A 51 4.73 4.21 16.35
C ARG A 51 5.37 4.58 17.68
N VAL A 52 6.34 5.45 17.64
CA VAL A 52 6.92 6.02 18.86
C VAL A 52 5.86 6.85 19.61
N PRO A 53 5.73 6.69 20.93
CA PRO A 53 4.84 7.50 21.74
C PRO A 53 5.13 9.01 21.55
N ASN A 54 4.09 9.84 21.61
CA ASN A 54 4.28 11.29 21.73
C ASN A 54 4.67 11.66 23.18
N GLU A 55 4.98 12.93 23.42
CA GLU A 55 5.42 13.40 24.73
C GLU A 55 4.38 13.11 25.83
N ARG A 56 3.07 13.31 25.55
CA ARG A 56 2.00 13.05 26.51
C ARG A 56 1.86 11.56 26.80
N GLU A 57 1.89 10.74 25.74
CA GLU A 57 1.84 9.26 25.86
C GLU A 57 3.08 8.75 26.60
N ARG A 58 4.26 9.32 26.33
CA ARG A 58 5.49 8.99 27.04
C ARG A 58 5.35 9.33 28.54
N ALA A 59 4.95 10.54 28.86
CA ALA A 59 4.74 10.96 30.24
C ALA A 59 3.72 10.07 30.98
N TYR A 60 2.64 9.68 30.29
CA TYR A 60 1.66 8.75 30.85
C TYR A 60 2.28 7.36 31.10
N LEU A 61 2.96 6.78 30.12
CA LEU A 61 3.62 5.48 30.25
C LEU A 61 4.64 5.48 31.39
N ASP A 62 5.45 6.53 31.49
CA ASP A 62 6.45 6.69 32.54
C ASP A 62 5.78 6.80 33.92
N SER A 63 4.66 7.51 34.03
CA SER A 63 3.88 7.62 35.27
C SER A 63 3.28 6.28 35.75
N GLN A 64 3.03 5.36 34.78
CA GLN A 64 2.56 4.01 35.04
C GLN A 64 3.68 2.99 35.22
N GLY A 65 4.95 3.41 35.20
CA GLY A 65 6.12 2.54 35.34
C GLY A 65 6.55 1.83 34.04
N PHE A 66 5.95 2.14 32.90
CA PHE A 66 6.26 1.54 31.60
C PHE A 66 7.41 2.25 30.88
N THR A 67 8.52 2.47 31.56
CA THR A 67 9.68 3.24 31.04
C THR A 67 10.38 2.61 29.84
N LYS A 68 10.22 1.29 29.62
CA LYS A 68 10.86 0.52 28.53
C LYS A 68 9.98 0.36 27.28
N VAL A 69 8.77 0.92 27.26
CA VAL A 69 7.90 0.83 26.08
C VAL A 69 8.38 1.79 25.00
N ASN A 70 8.95 1.27 23.92
CA ASN A 70 9.51 2.08 22.83
C ASN A 70 8.49 2.44 21.75
N THR A 71 7.42 1.62 21.60
CA THR A 71 6.39 1.82 20.59
C THR A 71 5.01 1.61 21.19
N VAL A 72 4.03 2.30 20.64
CA VAL A 72 2.60 2.16 20.96
C VAL A 72 1.80 2.00 19.69
N GLU A 73 0.69 1.29 19.78
CA GLU A 73 -0.30 1.29 18.71
C GLU A 73 -1.11 2.60 18.75
N GLY A 74 -1.29 3.22 17.60
CA GLY A 74 -2.00 4.48 17.52
C GLY A 74 -2.33 4.88 16.09
N PHE A 75 -2.96 6.05 15.96
CA PHE A 75 -3.21 6.64 14.66
C PHE A 75 -1.91 7.18 14.04
N PRO A 76 -1.75 7.09 12.70
CA PRO A 76 -0.66 7.75 12.02
C PRO A 76 -0.74 9.27 12.19
N ARG A 77 0.41 9.91 12.06
CA ARG A 77 0.49 11.37 11.96
C ARG A 77 0.63 11.77 10.51
N PHE A 78 0.17 12.96 10.18
CA PHE A 78 0.39 13.51 8.85
C PHE A 78 1.90 13.63 8.58
N TRP A 79 2.29 13.13 7.43
CA TRP A 79 3.64 13.26 6.91
C TRP A 79 3.59 13.51 5.40
N ASP A 80 4.38 14.46 4.92
CA ASP A 80 4.35 14.87 3.51
C ASP A 80 4.61 13.72 2.54
N GLY A 81 5.52 12.81 2.92
CA GLY A 81 5.77 11.62 2.12
C GLY A 81 4.54 10.72 1.98
N ASP A 82 3.74 10.61 3.04
CA ASP A 82 2.49 9.85 2.97
C ASP A 82 1.49 10.53 2.06
N TYR A 83 1.37 11.86 2.13
CA TYR A 83 0.52 12.62 1.22
C TYR A 83 0.82 12.30 -0.25
N TRP A 84 2.08 12.35 -0.64
CA TRP A 84 2.47 12.05 -2.02
C TRP A 84 2.31 10.58 -2.39
N ASN A 85 2.54 9.67 -1.44
CA ASN A 85 2.29 8.25 -1.67
C ASN A 85 0.81 7.97 -1.96
N PHE A 86 -0.11 8.54 -1.17
CA PHE A 86 -1.54 8.37 -1.40
C PHE A 86 -2.03 9.10 -2.66
N LYS A 87 -1.45 10.27 -2.98
CA LYS A 87 -1.79 10.98 -4.23
C LYS A 87 -1.40 10.21 -5.48
N ILE A 88 -0.28 9.52 -5.50
CA ILE A 88 0.08 8.68 -6.65
C ILE A 88 -0.85 7.46 -6.74
N ASP A 89 -1.28 6.90 -5.61
CA ASP A 89 -2.24 5.80 -5.60
C ASP A 89 -3.62 6.25 -6.14
N GLU A 90 -4.11 7.44 -5.78
CA GLU A 90 -5.31 8.05 -6.36
C GLU A 90 -5.16 8.28 -7.87
N LEU A 91 -3.99 8.77 -8.32
CA LEU A 91 -3.73 9.03 -9.72
C LEU A 91 -3.82 7.78 -10.58
N ILE A 92 -3.20 6.68 -10.15
CA ILE A 92 -3.24 5.42 -10.90
C ILE A 92 -4.63 4.81 -10.92
N ALA A 93 -5.37 4.87 -9.80
CA ALA A 93 -6.74 4.37 -9.73
C ALA A 93 -7.69 5.13 -10.70
N ASN A 94 -7.54 6.45 -10.79
CA ASN A 94 -8.37 7.29 -11.65
C ASN A 94 -8.03 7.17 -13.15
N ASN A 95 -6.83 6.71 -13.49
CA ASN A 95 -6.35 6.64 -14.88
C ASN A 95 -6.06 5.22 -15.36
N HIS A 96 -6.43 4.21 -14.58
CA HIS A 96 -6.26 2.79 -14.91
C HIS A 96 -4.81 2.38 -15.21
N TYR A 97 -3.84 2.94 -14.46
CA TYR A 97 -2.46 2.51 -14.52
C TYR A 97 -2.15 1.50 -13.42
N ASN A 98 -1.17 0.65 -13.69
CA ASN A 98 -0.44 -0.09 -12.67
C ASN A 98 0.70 0.79 -12.12
N LEU A 99 1.38 0.36 -11.07
CA LEU A 99 2.41 1.17 -10.43
C LEU A 99 3.59 0.34 -9.92
N CYS A 100 4.79 0.76 -10.29
CA CYS A 100 6.02 0.28 -9.68
C CYS A 100 6.56 1.33 -8.69
N LYS A 101 6.77 0.94 -7.43
CA LYS A 101 7.32 1.80 -6.36
C LYS A 101 8.64 1.25 -5.85
N ALA A 102 9.73 1.94 -6.10
CA ALA A 102 10.96 1.70 -5.35
C ALA A 102 10.94 2.54 -4.06
N LYS A 103 11.21 1.91 -2.93
CA LYS A 103 11.13 2.56 -1.61
C LYS A 103 12.39 2.40 -0.79
N ALA A 104 12.71 3.38 0.06
CA ALA A 104 13.68 3.20 1.12
C ALA A 104 13.09 2.30 2.23
N ARG A 105 13.96 1.64 2.99
CA ARG A 105 13.55 0.80 4.13
C ARG A 105 12.89 1.62 5.23
N ARG A 106 12.01 0.99 6.02
CA ARG A 106 11.38 1.56 7.22
C ARG A 106 10.53 2.81 6.97
N LYS A 107 9.93 2.93 5.80
CA LYS A 107 9.02 4.04 5.45
C LYS A 107 7.55 3.74 5.73
N GLY A 108 7.24 2.69 6.48
CA GLY A 108 5.88 2.34 6.90
C GLY A 108 4.97 1.91 5.74
N PHE A 109 5.51 1.37 4.64
CA PHE A 109 4.70 0.96 3.49
C PHE A 109 3.70 -0.12 3.83
N SER A 110 4.09 -1.14 4.59
CA SER A 110 3.17 -2.21 5.01
C SER A 110 2.01 -1.67 5.85
N TYR A 111 2.24 -0.67 6.69
CA TYR A 111 1.19 0.01 7.45
C TYR A 111 0.21 0.76 6.54
N LYS A 112 0.74 1.57 5.61
CA LYS A 112 -0.08 2.31 4.64
C LYS A 112 -0.90 1.35 3.80
N ARG A 113 -0.24 0.36 3.23
CA ARG A 113 -0.90 -0.60 2.34
C ARG A 113 -1.90 -1.48 3.07
N GLY A 114 -1.58 -1.89 4.30
CA GLY A 114 -2.52 -2.61 5.17
C GLY A 114 -3.78 -1.80 5.47
N SER A 115 -3.64 -0.51 5.75
CA SER A 115 -4.79 0.39 5.95
C SER A 115 -5.59 0.61 4.67
N GLN A 116 -4.93 0.80 3.52
CA GLN A 116 -5.61 0.94 2.21
C GLN A 116 -6.42 -0.32 1.88
N ALA A 117 -5.80 -1.50 1.96
CA ALA A 117 -6.46 -2.76 1.67
C ALA A 117 -7.64 -3.03 2.62
N ALA A 118 -7.49 -2.72 3.91
CA ALA A 118 -8.58 -2.81 4.88
C ALA A 118 -9.75 -1.88 4.52
N ASN A 119 -9.44 -0.64 4.11
CA ASN A 119 -10.45 0.30 3.64
C ASN A 119 -11.15 -0.20 2.37
N THR A 120 -10.41 -0.69 1.40
CA THR A 120 -10.96 -1.25 0.16
C THR A 120 -11.93 -2.40 0.43
N LEU A 121 -11.54 -3.34 1.31
CA LEU A 121 -12.37 -4.48 1.69
C LEU A 121 -13.64 -4.05 2.42
N ASN A 122 -13.53 -3.02 3.26
CA ASN A 122 -14.62 -2.56 4.13
C ASN A 122 -15.51 -1.51 3.48
N ALA A 123 -15.07 -0.87 2.39
CA ALA A 123 -15.87 0.09 1.63
C ALA A 123 -16.60 -0.55 0.44
N ASN A 124 -16.19 -1.73 -0.01
CA ASN A 124 -16.71 -2.37 -1.20
C ASN A 124 -17.23 -3.78 -0.91
N LYS A 125 -18.28 -4.18 -1.65
CA LYS A 125 -18.88 -5.52 -1.53
C LYS A 125 -18.36 -6.45 -2.64
N ASN A 126 -18.16 -7.73 -2.29
CA ASN A 126 -17.76 -8.77 -3.23
C ASN A 126 -16.46 -8.48 -3.99
N VAL A 127 -15.52 -7.79 -3.35
CA VAL A 127 -14.21 -7.51 -3.92
C VAL A 127 -13.15 -8.42 -3.35
N THR A 128 -12.11 -8.65 -4.15
CA THR A 128 -10.92 -9.37 -3.71
C THR A 128 -9.71 -8.44 -3.78
N VAL A 129 -8.92 -8.44 -2.74
CA VAL A 129 -7.57 -7.86 -2.69
C VAL A 129 -6.58 -9.00 -2.59
N THR A 130 -5.60 -9.06 -3.48
CA THR A 130 -4.53 -10.05 -3.46
C THR A 130 -3.22 -9.41 -3.06
N LEU A 131 -2.58 -9.96 -2.03
CA LEU A 131 -1.22 -9.63 -1.64
C LEU A 131 -0.30 -10.76 -2.05
N ALA A 132 0.76 -10.46 -2.77
CA ALA A 132 1.73 -11.43 -3.24
C ALA A 132 3.14 -11.08 -2.77
N ALA A 133 3.94 -12.06 -2.43
CA ALA A 133 5.35 -11.91 -2.12
C ALA A 133 6.11 -13.19 -2.46
N ASP A 134 7.44 -13.13 -2.47
CA ASP A 134 8.28 -14.32 -2.63
C ASP A 134 7.96 -15.38 -1.57
N ASN A 135 7.90 -14.96 -0.31
CA ASN A 135 7.57 -15.80 0.83
C ASN A 135 6.36 -15.25 1.59
N LEU A 136 5.50 -16.14 2.07
CA LEU A 136 4.29 -15.78 2.81
C LEU A 136 4.60 -14.98 4.09
N SER A 137 5.71 -15.25 4.76
CA SER A 137 6.16 -14.52 5.95
C SER A 137 6.30 -13.01 5.71
N TYR A 138 6.66 -12.60 4.49
CA TYR A 138 6.73 -11.17 4.13
C TYR A 138 5.35 -10.48 4.15
N LEU A 139 4.29 -11.25 4.14
CA LEU A 139 2.91 -10.75 4.19
C LEU A 139 2.27 -10.92 5.57
N THR A 140 2.58 -12.01 6.28
CA THR A 140 1.84 -12.45 7.48
C THR A 140 2.54 -12.20 8.79
N ASP A 141 3.86 -12.00 8.80
CA ASP A 141 4.60 -11.68 10.01
C ASP A 141 4.12 -10.37 10.65
N LYS A 142 4.33 -10.21 11.95
CA LYS A 142 3.96 -9.00 12.69
C LYS A 142 4.50 -7.74 12.02
N GLY A 143 3.60 -6.82 11.67
CA GLY A 143 3.93 -5.57 10.97
C GLY A 143 4.01 -5.68 9.45
N ALA A 144 3.84 -6.88 8.87
CA ALA A 144 3.71 -7.06 7.43
C ALA A 144 2.30 -6.69 6.94
N THR A 145 2.12 -6.60 5.63
CA THR A 145 0.92 -5.98 5.04
C THR A 145 -0.36 -6.72 5.38
N SER A 146 -0.43 -8.05 5.26
CA SER A 146 -1.63 -8.83 5.59
C SER A 146 -1.96 -8.77 7.08
N TYR A 147 -0.92 -8.84 7.94
CA TYR A 147 -1.08 -8.63 9.37
C TYR A 147 -1.70 -7.25 9.68
N MET A 148 -1.24 -6.21 8.99
CA MET A 148 -1.75 -4.85 9.19
C MET A 148 -3.17 -4.66 8.64
N VAL A 149 -3.55 -5.39 7.58
CA VAL A 149 -4.96 -5.44 7.15
C VAL A 149 -5.85 -5.94 8.28
N LYS A 150 -5.45 -7.06 8.91
CA LYS A 150 -6.20 -7.63 10.05
C LYS A 150 -6.30 -6.65 11.20
N VAL A 151 -5.19 -6.03 11.62
CA VAL A 151 -5.18 -5.05 12.71
C VAL A 151 -6.17 -3.90 12.45
N ASN A 152 -6.22 -3.39 11.22
CA ASN A 152 -7.15 -2.33 10.87
C ASN A 152 -8.61 -2.80 10.83
N LEU A 153 -8.89 -3.99 10.30
CA LEU A 153 -10.23 -4.57 10.28
C LEU A 153 -10.73 -4.89 11.68
N ASP A 154 -9.90 -5.46 12.56
CA ASP A 154 -10.22 -5.70 13.96
C ASP A 154 -10.55 -4.39 14.68
N TRP A 155 -9.79 -3.33 14.37
CA TRP A 155 -10.08 -2.02 14.95
C TRP A 155 -11.42 -1.44 14.47
N TYR A 156 -11.75 -1.54 13.17
CA TYR A 156 -13.05 -1.13 12.63
C TYR A 156 -14.18 -1.91 13.29
N GLU A 157 -14.05 -3.22 13.43
CA GLU A 157 -15.06 -4.07 14.04
C GLU A 157 -15.38 -3.67 15.48
N ASN A 158 -14.36 -3.30 16.24
CA ASN A 158 -14.50 -3.01 17.67
C ASN A 158 -14.77 -1.55 17.99
N ASN A 159 -14.44 -0.61 17.11
CA ASN A 159 -14.48 0.83 17.43
C ASN A 159 -15.38 1.66 16.52
N THR A 160 -15.80 1.14 15.35
CA THR A 160 -16.60 1.90 14.38
C THR A 160 -17.82 1.12 13.91
N TYR A 161 -18.95 1.27 14.62
CA TYR A 161 -20.18 0.53 14.28
C TYR A 161 -20.67 0.78 12.84
N TRP A 162 -20.33 1.93 12.24
CA TRP A 162 -20.69 2.30 10.85
C TRP A 162 -19.74 1.72 9.80
N GLN A 163 -18.58 1.18 10.21
CA GLN A 163 -17.59 0.56 9.33
C GLN A 163 -17.38 -0.94 9.61
N ARG A 164 -18.34 -1.59 10.26
CA ARG A 164 -18.25 -3.03 10.53
C ARG A 164 -18.46 -3.85 9.28
N GLY A 165 -17.41 -4.56 8.86
CA GLY A 165 -17.48 -5.50 7.74
C GLY A 165 -17.95 -6.90 8.16
N TYR A 166 -18.06 -7.16 9.46
CA TYR A 166 -18.31 -8.47 10.09
C TYR A 166 -17.23 -9.48 9.67
N LEU A 167 -16.10 -9.42 10.36
CA LEU A 167 -14.99 -10.34 10.15
C LEU A 167 -15.44 -11.77 10.51
N SER A 168 -15.74 -12.60 9.50
CA SER A 168 -16.33 -13.91 9.69
C SER A 168 -15.34 -15.05 9.67
N GLU A 169 -14.32 -14.94 8.86
CA GLU A 169 -13.30 -15.96 8.68
C GLU A 169 -11.93 -15.31 8.56
N ASN A 170 -10.99 -15.88 9.31
CA ASN A 170 -9.59 -15.50 9.29
C ASN A 170 -8.81 -16.80 9.07
N PHE A 171 -8.44 -17.04 7.80
CA PHE A 171 -7.63 -18.23 7.49
C PHE A 171 -6.15 -17.87 7.48
N GLU A 172 -5.33 -18.90 7.49
CA GLU A 172 -3.87 -18.77 7.50
C GLU A 172 -3.36 -17.77 6.45
N ASN A 173 -3.94 -17.77 5.25
CA ASN A 173 -3.50 -16.97 4.11
C ASN A 173 -4.52 -15.93 3.64
N GLY A 174 -5.55 -15.64 4.41
CA GLY A 174 -6.60 -14.72 3.98
C GLY A 174 -7.64 -14.36 5.04
N ILE A 175 -8.50 -13.44 4.65
CA ILE A 175 -9.56 -12.89 5.49
C ILE A 175 -10.81 -12.78 4.61
N GLU A 176 -11.98 -13.10 5.17
CA GLU A 176 -13.26 -12.82 4.53
C GLU A 176 -14.14 -11.97 5.45
N LEU A 177 -14.77 -10.94 4.89
CA LEU A 177 -15.76 -10.12 5.58
C LEU A 177 -17.17 -10.62 5.25
N GLY A 178 -18.03 -10.70 6.26
CA GLY A 178 -19.41 -11.14 6.12
C GLY A 178 -19.82 -12.10 7.22
N TYR A 179 -21.00 -12.68 7.08
CA TYR A 179 -21.53 -13.64 8.07
C TYR A 179 -22.43 -14.66 7.39
N LYS A 180 -22.59 -15.83 8.03
CA LYS A 180 -23.52 -16.90 7.61
C LYS A 180 -24.71 -16.94 8.55
N LYS A 181 -25.92 -17.05 8.02
CA LYS A 181 -27.11 -17.28 8.81
C LYS A 181 -27.30 -18.77 9.02
N THR A 182 -27.47 -19.18 10.28
CA THR A 182 -27.60 -20.58 10.69
C THR A 182 -28.78 -21.32 10.04
N LYS A 183 -29.87 -20.60 9.71
CA LYS A 183 -31.06 -21.19 9.07
C LYS A 183 -30.88 -21.49 7.58
N ASP A 184 -30.00 -20.76 6.91
CA ASP A 184 -29.79 -20.88 5.44
C ASP A 184 -28.52 -21.70 5.11
N GLY A 185 -27.95 -22.37 6.09
CA GLY A 185 -26.86 -23.33 5.97
C GLY A 185 -25.56 -22.76 5.41
N GLN A 186 -25.48 -22.53 4.11
CA GLN A 186 -24.24 -22.11 3.43
C GLN A 186 -24.28 -20.71 2.81
N LYS A 187 -25.39 -19.98 2.94
CA LYS A 187 -25.52 -18.68 2.31
C LYS A 187 -24.77 -17.60 3.08
N ALA A 188 -23.78 -17.00 2.45
CA ALA A 188 -23.02 -15.90 3.00
C ALA A 188 -23.72 -14.54 2.77
N TYR A 189 -23.68 -13.68 3.77
CA TYR A 189 -24.26 -12.34 3.78
C TYR A 189 -23.21 -11.30 4.12
N GLY A 190 -23.54 -10.03 3.99
CA GLY A 190 -22.66 -8.90 4.29
C GLY A 190 -21.77 -8.54 3.13
N PHE A 191 -20.58 -8.05 3.41
CA PHE A 191 -19.65 -7.53 2.41
C PHE A 191 -19.12 -8.60 1.46
N ARG A 192 -18.77 -9.78 1.97
CA ARG A 192 -18.17 -10.91 1.24
C ARG A 192 -16.90 -10.52 0.47
N SER A 193 -16.23 -9.49 0.94
CA SER A 193 -14.95 -9.05 0.42
C SER A 193 -13.84 -9.89 1.01
N LYS A 194 -12.79 -10.17 0.23
CA LYS A 194 -11.74 -11.13 0.58
C LYS A 194 -10.36 -10.54 0.44
N LEU A 195 -9.50 -10.81 1.44
CA LEU A 195 -8.07 -10.71 1.30
C LEU A 195 -7.50 -12.09 1.02
N ILE A 196 -6.60 -12.17 0.05
CA ILE A 196 -5.85 -13.39 -0.28
C ILE A 196 -4.37 -13.08 -0.23
N SER A 197 -3.60 -13.81 0.55
CA SER A 197 -2.14 -13.72 0.61
C SER A 197 -1.51 -14.91 -0.11
N VAL A 198 -0.56 -14.65 -1.03
CA VAL A 198 0.01 -15.65 -1.93
C VAL A 198 1.53 -15.59 -1.91
N ALA A 199 2.18 -16.75 -1.71
CA ALA A 199 3.61 -16.90 -1.94
C ALA A 199 3.86 -17.34 -3.39
N ILE A 200 4.62 -16.54 -4.14
CA ILE A 200 4.91 -16.76 -5.56
C ILE A 200 6.33 -17.28 -5.83
N GLY A 201 7.18 -17.38 -4.80
CA GLY A 201 8.60 -17.71 -4.97
C GLY A 201 8.87 -19.07 -5.64
N LYS A 202 8.05 -20.07 -5.32
CA LYS A 202 8.15 -21.42 -5.90
C LYS A 202 7.04 -21.75 -6.91
N ASN A 203 5.98 -20.95 -6.96
CA ASN A 203 4.82 -21.20 -7.81
C ASN A 203 4.20 -19.87 -8.23
N GLU A 204 4.66 -19.35 -9.35
CA GLU A 204 4.16 -18.12 -9.96
C GLU A 204 2.67 -18.20 -10.34
N SER A 205 2.16 -19.42 -10.55
CA SER A 205 0.75 -19.66 -10.88
C SER A 205 -0.17 -19.72 -9.66
N ALA A 206 0.35 -19.57 -8.43
CA ALA A 206 -0.47 -19.66 -7.20
C ALA A 206 -1.62 -18.63 -7.15
N ALA A 207 -1.50 -17.55 -7.90
CA ALA A 207 -2.51 -16.50 -8.00
C ALA A 207 -3.42 -16.61 -9.23
N VAL A 208 -3.26 -17.63 -10.08
CA VAL A 208 -4.09 -17.83 -11.29
C VAL A 208 -5.57 -17.95 -10.91
N GLY A 209 -6.43 -17.30 -11.71
CA GLY A 209 -7.89 -17.37 -11.57
C GLY A 209 -8.48 -16.57 -10.42
N LYS A 210 -7.68 -15.82 -9.68
CA LYS A 210 -8.14 -14.96 -8.58
C LYS A 210 -8.36 -13.54 -9.08
N LYS A 211 -9.53 -13.25 -9.63
CA LYS A 211 -9.89 -11.88 -10.04
C LYS A 211 -9.83 -10.97 -8.83
N SER A 212 -9.06 -9.90 -8.93
CA SER A 212 -8.82 -8.94 -7.85
C SER A 212 -8.93 -7.51 -8.37
N ILE A 213 -9.54 -6.64 -7.56
CA ILE A 213 -9.56 -5.21 -7.86
C ILE A 213 -8.24 -4.52 -7.49
N GLU A 214 -7.47 -5.15 -6.61
CA GLU A 214 -6.12 -4.72 -6.24
C GLU A 214 -5.23 -5.94 -6.08
N THR A 215 -4.06 -5.87 -6.67
CA THR A 215 -3.01 -6.88 -6.53
C THR A 215 -1.71 -6.18 -6.18
N ASP A 216 -1.10 -6.57 -5.07
CA ASP A 216 0.12 -5.95 -4.57
C ASP A 216 1.24 -6.97 -4.45
N PHE A 217 2.40 -6.64 -5.01
CA PHE A 217 3.63 -7.42 -4.86
C PHE A 217 4.54 -6.73 -3.83
N GLU A 218 4.65 -7.33 -2.64
CA GLU A 218 5.52 -6.84 -1.58
C GLU A 218 6.94 -7.41 -1.70
N GLU A 219 7.94 -6.58 -1.38
CA GLU A 219 9.36 -6.91 -1.48
C GLU A 219 9.75 -7.50 -2.85
N ALA A 220 9.20 -6.91 -3.92
CA ALA A 220 9.33 -7.38 -5.30
C ALA A 220 10.78 -7.58 -5.78
N GLY A 221 11.73 -6.80 -5.24
CA GLY A 221 13.17 -6.99 -5.51
C GLY A 221 13.75 -8.30 -5.00
N LYS A 222 12.97 -9.12 -4.30
CA LYS A 222 13.35 -10.46 -3.84
C LYS A 222 12.66 -11.58 -4.61
N CYS A 223 11.67 -11.24 -5.47
CA CYS A 223 10.89 -12.22 -6.20
C CYS A 223 11.60 -12.69 -7.47
N PRO A 224 12.10 -13.93 -7.55
CA PRO A 224 12.85 -14.42 -8.73
C PRO A 224 11.97 -14.52 -9.97
N ASN A 225 10.69 -14.81 -9.82
CA ASN A 225 9.74 -15.01 -10.91
C ASN A 225 8.78 -13.80 -11.08
N LEU A 226 9.22 -12.60 -10.71
CA LEU A 226 8.37 -11.40 -10.70
C LEU A 226 7.70 -11.15 -12.05
N GLN A 227 8.44 -11.23 -13.18
CA GLN A 227 7.85 -10.96 -14.49
C GLN A 227 6.75 -11.97 -14.84
N LYS A 228 6.99 -13.24 -14.64
CA LYS A 228 5.96 -14.28 -14.89
C LYS A 228 4.74 -14.09 -13.99
N ALA A 229 4.96 -13.71 -12.72
CA ALA A 229 3.86 -13.42 -11.81
C ALA A 229 3.06 -12.17 -12.24
N LEU A 230 3.72 -11.15 -12.76
CA LEU A 230 3.06 -9.97 -13.33
C LEU A 230 2.19 -10.34 -14.55
N ASP A 231 2.71 -11.17 -15.46
CA ASP A 231 1.97 -11.62 -16.65
C ASP A 231 0.69 -12.39 -16.25
N VAL A 232 0.79 -13.26 -15.23
CA VAL A 232 -0.35 -13.98 -14.66
C VAL A 232 -1.34 -13.01 -14.01
N MET A 233 -0.87 -12.07 -13.21
CA MET A 233 -1.73 -11.13 -12.47
C MET A 233 -2.41 -10.12 -13.40
N LYS A 234 -1.79 -9.79 -14.52
CA LYS A 234 -2.40 -8.93 -15.54
C LYS A 234 -3.70 -9.55 -16.04
N SER A 235 -3.69 -10.84 -16.36
CA SER A 235 -4.91 -11.55 -16.76
C SER A 235 -6.00 -11.59 -15.68
N ASN A 236 -5.63 -11.58 -14.41
CA ASN A 236 -6.57 -11.55 -13.28
C ASN A 236 -7.17 -10.16 -13.03
N SER A 237 -6.48 -9.10 -13.43
CA SER A 237 -6.93 -7.71 -13.31
C SER A 237 -7.73 -7.21 -14.51
N GLU A 238 -7.97 -8.06 -15.49
CA GLU A 238 -8.71 -7.74 -16.71
C GLU A 238 -10.02 -8.55 -16.81
N SER A 239 -11.02 -7.97 -17.44
CA SER A 239 -12.25 -8.64 -17.86
C SER A 239 -12.53 -8.33 -19.32
N GLY A 240 -12.13 -9.24 -20.21
CA GLY A 240 -12.06 -8.97 -21.63
C GLY A 240 -10.99 -7.90 -21.93
N ALA A 241 -11.38 -6.84 -22.63
CA ALA A 241 -10.51 -5.71 -22.95
C ALA A 241 -10.49 -4.60 -21.87
N ILE A 242 -11.16 -4.81 -20.73
CA ILE A 242 -11.30 -3.79 -19.69
C ILE A 242 -10.45 -4.16 -18.48
N GLN A 243 -9.56 -3.26 -18.08
CA GLN A 243 -8.86 -3.37 -16.83
C GLN A 243 -9.83 -3.08 -15.67
N ILE A 244 -10.01 -4.05 -14.77
CA ILE A 244 -10.90 -3.97 -13.61
C ILE A 244 -10.15 -3.82 -12.30
N GLY A 245 -8.86 -4.09 -12.29
CA GLY A 245 -8.01 -4.04 -11.12
C GLY A 245 -6.72 -3.26 -11.35
N THR A 246 -6.05 -2.92 -10.26
CA THR A 246 -4.76 -2.23 -10.26
C THR A 246 -3.69 -3.15 -9.71
N ILE A 247 -2.55 -3.24 -10.39
CA ILE A 247 -1.36 -3.95 -9.92
C ILE A 247 -0.38 -2.94 -9.36
N ARG A 248 0.07 -3.18 -8.13
CA ARG A 248 1.13 -2.40 -7.49
C ARG A 248 2.31 -3.30 -7.18
N VAL A 249 3.49 -2.88 -7.59
CA VAL A 249 4.75 -3.58 -7.33
C VAL A 249 5.60 -2.67 -6.47
N TYR A 250 6.00 -3.10 -5.29
CA TYR A 250 6.84 -2.30 -4.44
C TYR A 250 7.89 -3.12 -3.70
N GLY A 251 9.03 -2.49 -3.51
CA GLY A 251 10.14 -3.13 -2.83
C GLY A 251 11.27 -2.16 -2.54
N THR A 252 12.16 -2.60 -1.67
CA THR A 252 13.48 -2.00 -1.52
C THR A 252 14.38 -2.56 -2.61
N GLY A 253 15.35 -1.77 -3.08
CA GLY A 253 16.39 -2.29 -3.97
C GLY A 253 17.00 -3.55 -3.38
N GLY A 254 17.00 -4.64 -4.14
CA GLY A 254 17.56 -5.91 -3.74
C GLY A 254 19.09 -5.96 -3.87
N THR A 255 19.67 -7.09 -3.51
CA THR A 255 21.05 -7.43 -3.86
C THR A 255 21.13 -7.68 -5.37
N LYS A 256 22.19 -7.22 -6.04
CA LYS A 256 22.41 -7.49 -7.46
C LYS A 256 22.26 -9.00 -7.75
N GLY A 257 21.47 -9.34 -8.74
CA GLY A 257 21.16 -10.71 -9.16
C GLY A 257 19.84 -10.75 -9.91
N ALA A 258 19.43 -11.92 -10.39
CA ALA A 258 18.24 -12.13 -11.24
C ALA A 258 16.94 -11.52 -10.65
N ASN A 259 16.77 -11.56 -9.33
CA ASN A 259 15.59 -11.01 -8.67
C ASN A 259 15.54 -9.48 -8.77
N TRP A 260 16.69 -8.83 -8.61
CA TRP A 260 16.83 -7.39 -8.78
C TRP A 260 16.58 -6.98 -10.24
N GLU A 261 17.02 -7.76 -11.21
CA GLU A 261 16.88 -7.46 -12.62
C GLU A 261 15.41 -7.35 -13.02
N ALA A 262 14.56 -8.30 -12.59
CA ALA A 262 13.13 -8.27 -12.87
C ALA A 262 12.45 -7.03 -12.29
N PHE A 263 12.73 -6.69 -11.03
CA PHE A 263 12.20 -5.48 -10.39
C PHE A 263 12.75 -4.19 -11.02
N SER A 264 14.05 -4.17 -11.32
CA SER A 264 14.71 -3.04 -12.01
C SER A 264 14.11 -2.80 -13.40
N ARG A 265 13.83 -3.88 -14.16
CA ARG A 265 13.15 -3.80 -15.45
C ARG A 265 11.76 -3.19 -15.31
N ALA A 266 10.96 -3.67 -14.37
CA ALA A 266 9.63 -3.11 -14.10
C ALA A 266 9.69 -1.62 -13.68
N PHE A 267 10.75 -1.24 -12.97
CA PHE A 267 10.94 0.14 -12.51
C PHE A 267 11.42 1.09 -13.63
N TYR A 268 12.37 0.68 -14.47
CA TYR A 268 12.95 1.52 -15.51
C TYR A 268 12.26 1.41 -16.87
N ASN A 269 11.42 0.38 -17.06
CA ASN A 269 10.59 0.21 -18.26
C ASN A 269 9.10 0.04 -17.85
N PRO A 270 8.52 1.02 -17.16
CA PRO A 270 7.18 0.89 -16.58
C PRO A 270 6.10 0.59 -17.63
N SER A 271 6.24 1.09 -18.86
CA SER A 271 5.25 0.89 -19.93
C SER A 271 5.12 -0.56 -20.39
N GLU A 272 6.11 -1.43 -20.15
CA GLU A 272 6.02 -2.86 -20.51
C GLU A 272 4.93 -3.59 -19.69
N ASN A 273 4.59 -3.08 -18.50
CA ASN A 273 3.60 -3.65 -17.61
C ASN A 273 2.42 -2.70 -17.35
N ASP A 274 2.14 -1.78 -18.27
CA ASP A 274 1.10 -0.74 -18.14
C ASP A 274 1.22 0.06 -16.83
N MET A 275 2.42 0.21 -16.34
CA MET A 275 2.73 0.99 -15.14
C MET A 275 2.91 2.46 -15.48
N LEU A 276 2.53 3.33 -14.57
CA LEU A 276 2.65 4.77 -14.73
C LEU A 276 4.11 5.18 -14.92
N PRO A 277 4.49 5.72 -16.09
CA PRO A 277 5.83 6.24 -16.31
C PRO A 277 5.98 7.62 -15.70
N MET A 278 7.10 7.84 -15.03
CA MET A 278 7.48 9.12 -14.45
C MET A 278 8.84 9.55 -14.96
N GLU A 279 9.08 10.87 -15.02
CA GLU A 279 10.40 11.39 -15.36
C GLU A 279 11.44 10.88 -14.35
N ASN A 280 12.52 10.30 -14.86
CA ASN A 280 13.61 9.81 -14.02
C ASN A 280 14.55 10.95 -13.61
N VAL A 281 14.34 11.44 -12.41
CA VAL A 281 15.14 12.51 -11.79
C VAL A 281 16.19 11.99 -10.81
N TRP A 282 16.26 10.68 -10.65
CA TRP A 282 17.08 10.00 -9.63
C TRP A 282 18.39 9.47 -10.21
N ASP A 283 18.40 9.17 -11.50
CA ASP A 283 19.56 8.63 -12.18
C ASP A 283 20.50 9.79 -12.59
N VAL A 284 21.58 9.95 -11.86
CA VAL A 284 22.60 10.98 -12.11
C VAL A 284 23.18 10.84 -13.52
N ASN A 285 23.30 9.62 -14.01
CA ASN A 285 23.88 9.34 -15.33
C ASN A 285 22.86 9.39 -16.47
N LYS A 286 21.58 9.69 -16.17
CA LYS A 286 20.47 9.77 -17.13
C LYS A 286 20.40 8.60 -18.13
N ARG A 287 20.72 7.39 -17.66
CA ARG A 287 20.65 6.17 -18.49
C ARG A 287 19.21 5.83 -18.88
N HIS A 288 18.26 6.17 -18.02
CA HIS A 288 16.85 5.99 -18.26
C HIS A 288 16.14 7.33 -18.14
N THR A 289 15.33 7.69 -19.12
CA THR A 289 14.56 8.95 -19.12
C THR A 289 13.29 8.85 -18.29
N VAL A 290 12.76 7.64 -18.15
CA VAL A 290 11.55 7.34 -17.35
C VAL A 290 11.83 6.26 -16.32
N CYS A 291 11.03 6.25 -15.27
CA CYS A 291 11.04 5.21 -14.24
C CYS A 291 9.68 5.13 -13.53
N GLY A 292 9.53 4.16 -12.66
CA GLY A 292 8.44 4.11 -11.69
C GLY A 292 8.59 5.16 -10.58
N PHE A 293 7.71 5.10 -9.59
CA PHE A 293 7.73 6.03 -8.46
C PHE A 293 8.83 5.65 -7.45
N PHE A 294 9.72 6.57 -7.15
CA PHE A 294 10.71 6.38 -6.10
C PHE A 294 10.31 7.14 -4.84
N PHE A 295 10.23 6.42 -3.74
CA PHE A 295 9.92 6.95 -2.42
C PHE A 295 11.18 6.88 -1.54
N PRO A 296 11.87 8.01 -1.33
CA PRO A 296 13.15 8.09 -0.64
C PRO A 296 13.06 7.91 0.88
#